data_e1282bdac3258002e32fa9ef0aa5f8fa
#
_entry.id   e1282bdac3258002e32fa9ef0aa5f8fa
#
_cell.length_a   1.000
_cell.length_b   1.000
_cell.length_c   1.000
_cell.angle_alpha   90.00
_cell.angle_beta   90.00
_cell.angle_gamma   90.00
#
_symmetry.space_group_name_H-M   'P 1'
#
loop_
_entity.id
_entity.type
_entity.pdbx_description
1 polymer ?
#
loop_
_entity_poly.entity_id
_entity_poly.type
_entity_poly.pdbx_seq_one_letter_code
_entity_poly.pdbx_strand_id
1 'polypeptide(L)'
;RTTTGNNEPVVFGPGRGGVGGVAQAVVRAVTDLATQSRQDITTRTVADPMATMLPAGRTTADFLKSVEPLRGNPEAPTGYERRDMTTFYNVVPATRQAAGLVPTTVTFRVNFFNDFAEGGPRARLYRATIEVLGRAGAVVDSRPVFIVVPARGAGPGVPG
;
A
#
# COMPACT_ATOMS: atom_id res chain seq x y z
N ARG A 1 1.20 27.98 13.79
CA ARG A 1 0.88 27.16 15.00
C ARG A 1 0.39 25.80 14.51
N THR A 2 1.09 24.75 14.90
CA THR A 2 0.67 23.37 14.63
C THR A 2 -0.12 22.89 15.84
N THR A 3 -1.37 22.48 15.63
CA THR A 3 -2.26 21.98 16.70
C THR A 3 -2.54 20.49 16.49
N THR A 4 -2.72 19.75 17.59
CA THR A 4 -3.28 18.39 17.55
C THR A 4 -4.76 18.42 17.20
N GLY A 5 -5.36 17.27 16.83
CA GLY A 5 -6.79 17.17 16.51
C GLY A 5 -7.76 17.68 17.59
N ASN A 6 -7.28 17.96 18.80
CA ASN A 6 -8.01 18.56 19.93
C ASN A 6 -7.79 20.06 20.08
N ASN A 7 -7.25 20.74 19.07
CA ASN A 7 -6.91 22.17 19.12
C ASN A 7 -5.85 22.57 20.17
N GLU A 8 -5.17 21.61 20.77
CA GLU A 8 -4.08 21.89 21.67
C GLU A 8 -2.77 22.12 20.91
N PRO A 9 -1.96 23.11 21.31
CA PRO A 9 -0.67 23.36 20.68
C PRO A 9 0.28 22.17 20.93
N VAL A 10 0.90 21.66 19.87
CA VAL A 10 1.95 20.65 20.01
C VAL A 10 3.17 21.34 20.61
N VAL A 11 3.39 21.15 21.89
CA VAL A 11 4.56 21.66 22.61
C VAL A 11 5.64 20.57 22.62
N PHE A 12 6.69 20.80 21.86
CA PHE A 12 7.89 19.97 21.92
C PHE A 12 8.78 20.45 23.08
N GLY A 13 8.62 19.85 24.25
CA GLY A 13 9.54 20.08 25.36
C GLY A 13 10.91 19.42 25.10
N PRO A 14 12.03 19.99 25.56
CA PRO A 14 13.32 19.33 25.53
C PRO A 14 13.31 18.17 26.55
N GLY A 15 12.79 17.03 26.14
CA GLY A 15 12.93 15.80 26.90
C GLY A 15 14.40 15.34 26.90
N ARG A 16 14.78 14.57 27.91
CA ARG A 16 16.14 14.04 28.18
C ARG A 16 16.83 13.23 27.05
N GLY A 17 16.38 13.35 25.82
CA GLY A 17 16.83 12.56 24.67
C GLY A 17 17.45 13.39 23.55
N GLY A 18 18.30 14.33 23.82
CA GLY A 18 19.14 15.01 22.80
C GLY A 18 18.45 15.35 21.45
N VAL A 19 19.23 15.77 20.47
CA VAL A 19 18.76 16.12 19.10
C VAL A 19 18.00 14.98 18.40
N GLY A 20 18.27 13.73 18.76
CA GLY A 20 17.58 12.55 18.21
C GLY A 20 16.12 12.45 18.66
N GLY A 21 15.78 12.87 19.88
CA GLY A 21 14.41 12.86 20.39
C GLY A 21 13.50 13.88 19.69
N VAL A 22 14.05 15.06 19.36
CA VAL A 22 13.30 16.09 18.60
C VAL A 22 13.02 15.64 17.17
N ALA A 23 14.00 15.06 16.49
CA ALA A 23 13.82 14.55 15.14
C ALA A 23 12.74 13.44 15.09
N GLN A 24 12.75 12.49 16.02
CA GLN A 24 11.73 11.47 16.10
C GLN A 24 10.34 12.02 16.45
N ALA A 25 10.25 13.03 17.32
CA ALA A 25 9.00 13.68 17.66
C ALA A 25 8.42 14.44 16.45
N VAL A 26 9.25 15.10 15.67
CA VAL A 26 8.84 15.78 14.42
C VAL A 26 8.36 14.78 13.38
N VAL A 27 9.09 13.68 13.18
CA VAL A 27 8.68 12.62 12.23
C VAL A 27 7.34 12.02 12.66
N ARG A 28 7.14 11.74 13.95
CA ARG A 28 5.83 11.24 14.46
C ARG A 28 4.72 12.26 14.24
N ALA A 29 4.92 13.53 14.58
CA ALA A 29 3.91 14.56 14.40
C ALA A 29 3.55 14.76 12.93
N VAL A 30 4.51 14.72 12.02
CA VAL A 30 4.27 14.80 10.57
C VAL A 30 3.51 13.56 10.08
N THR A 31 3.89 12.38 10.55
CA THR A 31 3.19 11.13 10.24
C THR A 31 1.75 11.16 10.75
N ASP A 32 1.53 11.60 11.99
CA ASP A 32 0.19 11.70 12.58
C ASP A 32 -0.69 12.69 11.81
N LEU A 33 -0.17 13.86 11.45
CA LEU A 33 -0.88 14.84 10.62
C LEU A 33 -1.19 14.28 9.21
N ALA A 34 -0.25 13.58 8.60
CA ALA A 34 -0.45 12.97 7.29
C ALA A 34 -1.51 11.86 7.32
N THR A 35 -1.64 11.15 8.44
CA THR A 35 -2.56 10.02 8.58
C THR A 35 -3.93 10.38 9.14
N GLN A 36 -4.12 11.57 9.70
CA GLN A 36 -5.40 12.01 10.31
C GLN A 36 -6.28 12.84 9.37
N SER A 37 -5.75 13.40 8.29
CA SER A 37 -6.50 14.19 7.33
C SER A 37 -6.95 13.34 6.15
N ARG A 38 -8.05 13.76 5.47
CA ARG A 38 -8.39 13.19 4.17
C ARG A 38 -7.21 13.29 3.24
N GLN A 39 -6.91 12.23 2.52
CA GLN A 39 -5.77 12.18 1.61
C GLN A 39 -6.08 11.38 0.36
N ASP A 40 -5.33 11.68 -0.67
CA ASP A 40 -5.33 10.87 -1.87
C ASP A 40 -4.37 9.69 -1.66
N ILE A 41 -4.78 8.51 -2.10
CA ILE A 41 -3.96 7.30 -2.02
C ILE A 41 -3.79 6.67 -3.40
N THR A 42 -2.60 6.19 -3.65
CA THR A 42 -2.24 5.40 -4.83
C THR A 42 -1.50 4.13 -4.40
N THR A 43 -1.07 3.31 -5.35
CA THR A 43 -0.34 2.08 -5.06
C THR A 43 1.02 2.06 -5.74
N ARG A 44 1.95 1.32 -5.15
CA ARG A 44 3.23 0.96 -5.74
C ARG A 44 3.47 -0.52 -5.54
N THR A 45 3.99 -1.18 -6.57
CA THR A 45 4.45 -2.57 -6.47
C THR A 45 5.94 -2.60 -6.15
N VAL A 46 6.30 -3.38 -5.16
CA VAL A 46 7.69 -3.59 -4.72
C VAL A 46 8.05 -5.05 -4.95
N ALA A 47 9.16 -5.26 -5.67
CA ALA A 47 9.68 -6.58 -5.94
C ALA A 47 10.28 -7.22 -4.67
N ASP A 48 10.27 -8.55 -4.60
CA ASP A 48 11.04 -9.28 -3.60
C ASP A 48 12.53 -9.28 -4.01
N PRO A 49 13.42 -8.65 -3.22
CA PRO A 49 14.84 -8.60 -3.54
C PRO A 49 15.53 -9.97 -3.42
N MET A 50 14.88 -10.93 -2.75
CA MET A 50 15.38 -12.29 -2.58
C MET A 50 14.89 -13.28 -3.65
N ALA A 51 14.07 -12.81 -4.59
CA ALA A 51 13.55 -13.66 -5.65
C ALA A 51 14.68 -14.15 -6.57
N THR A 52 14.69 -15.44 -6.80
CA THR A 52 15.63 -16.12 -7.69
C THR A 52 14.89 -16.76 -8.86
N MET A 53 15.64 -17.18 -9.88
CA MET A 53 15.10 -17.93 -11.03
C MET A 53 14.11 -17.13 -11.90
N LEU A 54 14.25 -15.83 -11.94
CA LEU A 54 13.61 -14.95 -12.91
C LEU A 54 14.57 -14.68 -14.09
N PRO A 55 14.07 -14.45 -15.30
CA PRO A 55 14.90 -14.01 -16.42
C PRO A 55 15.63 -12.70 -16.10
N ALA A 56 16.76 -12.48 -16.75
CA ALA A 56 17.55 -11.26 -16.59
C ALA A 56 16.69 -10.00 -16.87
N GLY A 57 16.78 -9.04 -15.98
CA GLY A 57 16.03 -7.78 -16.07
C GLY A 57 14.56 -7.87 -15.64
N ARG A 58 14.09 -9.04 -15.18
CA ARG A 58 12.74 -9.21 -14.64
C ARG A 58 12.76 -9.29 -13.11
N THR A 59 11.70 -8.82 -12.51
CA THR A 59 11.47 -8.81 -11.08
C THR A 59 10.11 -9.42 -10.74
N THR A 60 9.85 -9.68 -9.47
CA THR A 60 8.52 -10.17 -9.06
C THR A 60 7.42 -9.11 -9.19
N ALA A 61 7.77 -7.84 -9.29
CA ALA A 61 6.82 -6.77 -9.55
C ALA A 61 6.23 -6.86 -10.97
N ASP A 62 6.97 -7.41 -11.93
CA ASP A 62 6.54 -7.51 -13.34
C ASP A 62 5.36 -8.48 -13.55
N PHE A 63 5.07 -9.35 -12.57
CA PHE A 63 3.85 -10.16 -12.59
C PHE A 63 2.57 -9.34 -12.38
N LEU A 64 2.67 -8.13 -11.81
CA LEU A 64 1.54 -7.26 -11.55
C LEU A 64 1.41 -6.24 -12.68
N LYS A 65 0.49 -6.50 -13.60
CA LYS A 65 0.24 -5.62 -14.75
C LYS A 65 -0.36 -4.27 -14.33
N SER A 66 -1.30 -4.30 -13.40
CA SER A 66 -1.92 -3.09 -12.85
C SER A 66 -2.53 -3.34 -11.47
N VAL A 67 -2.60 -2.28 -10.67
CA VAL A 67 -3.35 -2.22 -9.42
C VAL A 67 -4.29 -1.04 -9.53
N GLU A 68 -5.57 -1.31 -9.65
CA GLU A 68 -6.59 -0.31 -9.96
C GLU A 68 -7.54 -0.12 -8.80
N PRO A 69 -7.89 1.13 -8.43
CA PRO A 69 -8.92 1.38 -7.45
C PRO A 69 -10.27 0.86 -7.97
N LEU A 70 -10.92 0.00 -7.22
CA LEU A 70 -12.20 -0.60 -7.59
C LEU A 70 -13.38 0.10 -6.90
N ARG A 71 -13.37 0.13 -5.57
CA ARG A 71 -14.41 0.75 -4.76
C ARG A 71 -13.90 1.14 -3.38
N GLY A 72 -14.57 2.07 -2.72
CA GLY A 72 -14.39 2.40 -1.32
C GLY A 72 -15.71 2.30 -0.56
N ASN A 73 -15.63 2.19 0.75
CA ASN A 73 -16.77 2.22 1.64
C ASN A 73 -16.40 3.00 2.91
N PRO A 74 -17.15 4.04 3.29
CA PRO A 74 -18.25 4.65 2.53
C PRO A 74 -17.78 5.35 1.25
N GLU A 75 -18.69 5.48 0.28
CA GLU A 75 -18.44 6.21 -0.96
C GLU A 75 -18.52 7.73 -0.76
N ALA A 76 -18.01 8.48 -1.75
CA ALA A 76 -18.13 9.94 -1.76
C ALA A 76 -19.60 10.38 -1.63
N PRO A 77 -19.88 11.54 -0.99
CA PRO A 77 -18.92 12.53 -0.48
C PRO A 77 -18.32 12.18 0.89
N THR A 78 -18.81 11.13 1.57
CA THR A 78 -18.43 10.82 2.95
C THR A 78 -17.15 10.00 3.05
N GLY A 79 -16.82 9.19 2.03
CA GLY A 79 -15.70 8.27 2.03
C GLY A 79 -14.61 8.63 1.04
N TYR A 80 -14.74 8.17 -0.20
CA TYR A 80 -13.74 8.38 -1.23
C TYR A 80 -14.33 8.92 -2.52
N GLU A 81 -13.49 9.47 -3.37
CA GLU A 81 -13.82 9.88 -4.72
C GLU A 81 -12.81 9.27 -5.70
N ARG A 82 -13.28 8.61 -6.76
CA ARG A 82 -12.45 8.05 -7.81
C ARG A 82 -12.57 8.92 -9.06
N ARG A 83 -11.44 9.50 -9.49
CA ARG A 83 -11.36 10.34 -10.68
C ARG A 83 -10.53 9.73 -11.81
N ASP A 84 -9.65 8.81 -11.49
CA ASP A 84 -8.79 8.13 -12.45
C ASP A 84 -8.60 6.63 -12.11
N MET A 85 -7.77 5.94 -12.87
CA MET A 85 -7.54 4.50 -12.74
C MET A 85 -6.47 4.13 -11.71
N THR A 86 -5.82 5.09 -11.09
CA THR A 86 -4.66 4.83 -10.23
C THR A 86 -4.83 5.34 -8.80
N THR A 87 -5.72 6.30 -8.58
CA THR A 87 -5.83 7.04 -7.33
C THR A 87 -7.24 7.01 -6.76
N PHE A 88 -7.36 6.77 -5.46
CA PHE A 88 -8.53 7.15 -4.68
C PHE A 88 -8.30 8.52 -4.05
N TYR A 89 -9.28 9.39 -4.16
CA TYR A 89 -9.25 10.75 -3.63
C TYR A 89 -10.07 10.85 -2.34
N ASN A 90 -9.68 11.77 -1.47
CA ASN A 90 -10.40 12.09 -0.23
C ASN A 90 -10.62 10.89 0.71
N VAL A 91 -9.72 9.93 0.74
CA VAL A 91 -9.77 8.79 1.63
C VAL A 91 -9.55 9.23 3.07
N VAL A 92 -10.36 8.69 3.97
CA VAL A 92 -10.21 8.88 5.42
C VAL A 92 -9.40 7.71 5.99
N PRO A 93 -8.17 7.94 6.52
CA PRO A 93 -7.37 6.88 7.09
C PRO A 93 -8.00 6.27 8.35
N ALA A 94 -7.70 4.99 8.63
CA ALA A 94 -8.21 4.29 9.81
C ALA A 94 -7.50 4.69 11.13
N THR A 95 -6.43 5.47 11.06
CA THR A 95 -5.64 5.87 12.21
C THR A 95 -6.39 6.90 13.05
N ARG A 96 -6.92 6.41 14.17
CA ARG A 96 -7.65 7.13 15.22
C ARG A 96 -8.76 8.06 14.72
N GLN A 97 -9.96 7.75 15.16
CA GLN A 97 -11.16 8.55 14.93
C GLN A 97 -10.92 10.03 15.33
N ALA A 98 -10.48 10.82 14.37
CA ALA A 98 -10.56 12.25 14.49
C ALA A 98 -12.02 12.63 14.32
N ALA A 99 -12.62 13.12 15.39
CA ALA A 99 -13.92 13.81 15.46
C ALA A 99 -14.88 13.56 14.26
N GLY A 100 -15.59 12.44 14.28
CA GLY A 100 -16.74 12.22 13.40
C GLY A 100 -16.43 11.76 11.96
N LEU A 101 -15.18 11.53 11.60
CA LEU A 101 -14.83 10.94 10.30
C LEU A 101 -14.90 9.41 10.34
N VAL A 102 -15.61 8.82 9.38
CA VAL A 102 -15.68 7.38 9.20
C VAL A 102 -14.49 6.93 8.33
N PRO A 103 -13.65 5.97 8.79
CA PRO A 103 -12.55 5.46 7.99
C PRO A 103 -13.04 4.84 6.68
N THR A 104 -12.30 5.06 5.61
CA THR A 104 -12.62 4.52 4.30
C THR A 104 -11.91 3.18 4.09
N THR A 105 -12.67 2.11 3.88
CA THR A 105 -12.13 0.85 3.40
C THR A 105 -12.04 0.91 1.88
N VAL A 106 -10.87 0.74 1.31
CA VAL A 106 -10.64 0.75 -0.14
C VAL A 106 -10.34 -0.65 -0.66
N THR A 107 -10.89 -0.97 -1.83
CA THR A 107 -10.66 -2.22 -2.53
C THR A 107 -9.98 -1.93 -3.85
N PHE A 108 -8.85 -2.60 -4.08
CA PHE A 108 -8.11 -2.55 -5.33
C PHE A 108 -8.33 -3.84 -6.13
N ARG A 109 -8.37 -3.69 -7.45
CA ARG A 109 -8.29 -4.81 -8.40
C ARG A 109 -6.83 -4.98 -8.77
N VAL A 110 -6.32 -6.19 -8.63
CA VAL A 110 -4.95 -6.55 -9.04
C VAL A 110 -5.04 -7.43 -10.27
N ASN A 111 -4.42 -6.99 -11.36
CA ASN A 111 -4.33 -7.73 -12.60
C ASN A 111 -2.94 -8.36 -12.71
N PHE A 112 -2.91 -9.68 -12.85
CA PHE A 112 -1.68 -10.45 -13.00
C PHE A 112 -1.44 -10.79 -14.46
N PHE A 113 -0.17 -10.87 -14.82
CA PHE A 113 0.27 -11.30 -16.13
C PHE A 113 1.62 -12.02 -16.02
N ASN A 114 1.77 -13.13 -16.77
CA ASN A 114 3.03 -13.85 -16.84
C ASN A 114 3.31 -14.26 -18.28
N ASP A 115 4.22 -13.55 -18.93
CA ASP A 115 4.75 -13.87 -20.26
C ASP A 115 6.25 -14.17 -20.25
N PHE A 116 6.89 -14.19 -19.08
CA PHE A 116 8.34 -14.26 -18.94
C PHE A 116 8.84 -15.38 -18.02
N ALA A 117 8.07 -15.76 -16.99
CA ALA A 117 8.49 -16.79 -16.07
C ALA A 117 7.96 -18.16 -16.51
N GLU A 118 8.85 -19.01 -16.99
CA GLU A 118 8.50 -20.37 -17.39
C GLU A 118 8.38 -21.29 -16.18
N GLY A 119 7.45 -22.26 -16.26
CA GLY A 119 7.36 -23.34 -15.32
C GLY A 119 8.64 -24.20 -15.31
N GLY A 120 9.11 -24.57 -14.15
CA GLY A 120 10.21 -25.53 -13.94
C GLY A 120 9.69 -26.96 -13.74
N PRO A 121 10.55 -27.89 -13.32
CA PRO A 121 10.14 -29.26 -12.95
C PRO A 121 9.23 -29.29 -11.71
N ARG A 122 9.22 -28.20 -10.94
CA ARG A 122 8.33 -27.98 -9.80
C ARG A 122 7.68 -26.60 -9.90
N ALA A 123 6.51 -26.45 -9.30
CA ALA A 123 5.88 -25.15 -9.15
C ALA A 123 6.80 -24.19 -8.38
N ARG A 124 6.79 -22.92 -8.76
CA ARG A 124 7.56 -21.85 -8.13
C ARG A 124 6.63 -20.88 -7.45
N LEU A 125 6.98 -20.45 -6.27
CA LEU A 125 6.28 -19.44 -5.52
C LEU A 125 7.11 -18.14 -5.52
N TYR A 126 6.53 -17.08 -6.00
CA TYR A 126 7.11 -15.74 -5.96
C TYR A 126 6.29 -14.84 -5.02
N ARG A 127 6.94 -13.81 -4.50
CA ARG A 127 6.31 -12.80 -3.67
C ARG A 127 6.58 -11.42 -4.25
N ALA A 128 5.56 -10.58 -4.27
CA ALA A 128 5.68 -9.14 -4.45
C ALA A 128 4.94 -8.45 -3.30
N THR A 129 5.15 -7.16 -3.13
CA THR A 129 4.43 -6.37 -2.13
C THR A 129 3.72 -5.22 -2.83
N ILE A 130 2.44 -5.05 -2.55
CA ILE A 130 1.70 -3.85 -2.94
C ILE A 130 1.70 -2.92 -1.74
N GLU A 131 2.27 -1.75 -1.92
CA GLU A 131 2.25 -0.68 -0.94
C GLU A 131 1.17 0.33 -1.32
N VAL A 132 0.39 0.76 -0.35
CA VAL A 132 -0.55 1.87 -0.48
C VAL A 132 0.15 3.12 0.00
N LEU A 133 0.24 4.09 -0.87
CA LEU A 133 0.94 5.36 -0.65
C LEU A 133 -0.08 6.46 -0.39
N GLY A 134 0.10 7.18 0.70
CA GLY A 134 -0.65 8.38 1.03
C GLY A 134 0.10 9.65 0.62
N ARG A 135 -0.20 10.74 1.32
CA ARG A 135 0.40 12.06 1.08
C ARG A 135 1.93 11.98 1.11
N ALA A 136 2.56 12.67 0.17
CA ALA A 136 4.01 12.74 0.00
C ALA A 136 4.70 11.38 -0.18
N GLY A 137 3.97 10.35 -0.64
CA GLY A 137 4.52 9.02 -0.88
C GLY A 137 4.74 8.19 0.39
N ALA A 138 4.17 8.59 1.52
CA ALA A 138 4.24 7.82 2.76
C ALA A 138 3.48 6.49 2.60
N VAL A 139 4.10 5.38 2.99
CA VAL A 139 3.43 4.07 3.00
C VAL A 139 2.43 4.04 4.16
N VAL A 140 1.14 3.89 3.84
CA VAL A 140 0.04 3.83 4.81
C VAL A 140 -0.47 2.41 5.05
N ASP A 141 -0.30 1.52 4.08
CA ASP A 141 -0.56 0.07 4.21
C ASP A 141 0.34 -0.69 3.24
N SER A 142 0.54 -1.98 3.51
CA SER A 142 1.30 -2.85 2.63
C SER A 142 0.77 -4.28 2.69
N ARG A 143 0.69 -4.95 1.53
CA ARG A 143 0.15 -6.31 1.40
C ARG A 143 1.06 -7.18 0.56
N PRO A 144 1.54 -8.32 1.09
CA PRO A 144 2.24 -9.30 0.27
C PRO A 144 1.26 -9.99 -0.69
N VAL A 145 1.73 -10.23 -1.90
CA VAL A 145 1.04 -10.97 -2.93
C VAL A 145 1.90 -12.17 -3.32
N PHE A 146 1.29 -13.35 -3.34
CA PHE A 146 1.97 -14.59 -3.69
C PHE A 146 1.52 -15.04 -5.08
N ILE A 147 2.49 -15.32 -5.94
CA ILE A 147 2.31 -15.70 -7.34
C ILE A 147 2.85 -17.12 -7.51
N VAL A 148 1.99 -18.03 -7.95
CA VAL A 148 2.38 -19.41 -8.24
C VAL A 148 2.57 -19.56 -9.75
N VAL A 149 3.77 -19.92 -10.17
CA VAL A 149 4.04 -20.37 -11.54
C VAL A 149 4.04 -21.90 -11.50
N PRO A 150 3.07 -22.56 -12.19
CA PRO A 150 2.94 -24.02 -12.14
C PRO A 150 4.15 -24.73 -12.75
N ALA A 151 4.35 -25.99 -12.41
CA ALA A 151 5.36 -26.83 -13.02
C ALA A 151 5.07 -27.03 -14.53
N ARG A 152 6.11 -27.23 -15.34
CA ARG A 152 5.95 -27.64 -16.73
C ARG A 152 5.20 -28.96 -16.77
N GLY A 153 4.19 -29.07 -17.62
CA GLY A 153 3.38 -30.29 -17.78
C GLY A 153 2.24 -30.46 -16.78
N ALA A 154 2.08 -29.55 -15.79
CA ALA A 154 0.84 -29.47 -15.03
C ALA A 154 -0.22 -28.75 -15.88
N GLY A 155 -0.68 -29.40 -16.94
CA GLY A 155 -1.92 -29.02 -17.61
C GLY A 155 -3.09 -29.17 -16.63
N PRO A 156 -4.24 -28.46 -16.84
CA PRO A 156 -5.42 -28.71 -16.04
C PRO A 156 -5.73 -30.20 -16.13
N GLY A 157 -5.62 -30.91 -15.01
CA GLY A 157 -5.95 -32.32 -14.94
C GLY A 157 -7.38 -32.48 -15.42
N VAL A 158 -7.54 -33.14 -16.54
CA VAL A 158 -8.87 -33.63 -16.96
C VAL A 158 -9.23 -34.68 -15.93
N PRO A 159 -10.28 -34.49 -15.11
CA PRO A 159 -10.76 -35.54 -14.24
C PRO A 159 -11.21 -36.70 -15.12
N GLY A 160 -10.51 -37.86 -14.96
CA GLY A 160 -10.90 -39.12 -15.57
C GLY A 160 -12.14 -39.70 -14.91
#